data_ffbb04f60ad8ec93b33574fe0ca25b5c
#
_entry.id   ffbb04f60ad8ec93b33574fe0ca25b5c
#
_cell.length_a   1.000
_cell.length_b   1.000
_cell.length_c   1.000
_cell.angle_alpha   90.00
_cell.angle_beta   90.00
_cell.angle_gamma   90.00
#
_symmetry.space_group_name_H-M   'P 1'
#
loop_
_entity.id
_entity.type
_entity.pdbx_description
1 polymer ?
#
loop_
_entity_poly.entity_id
_entity_poly.type
_entity_poly.pdbx_seq_one_letter_code
_entity_poly.pdbx_strand_id
1 'polypeptide(L)'
;MKRPFIINVLRLFMSKDLNVGIVADWLVTYAGSEKVIKEFIELYPNASLYSVVDYLSESDRQLFNGKRATTTFIQNMPFAKKKYQKYLPLMPLAIEQLDVSKHDIVLSSSHAVSKGVLTGPDQLHISYVHSPIRYAWDLQHQYLKEAGMDSGVKGLLAKWLLH
;
A
#
# COMPACT_ATOMS: atom_id res chain seq x y z
N MET A 1 -2.65 -14.16 -39.44
CA MET A 1 -1.55 -13.46 -38.78
C MET A 1 -2.09 -12.14 -38.20
N LYS A 2 -2.59 -12.14 -36.94
CA LYS A 2 -3.31 -11.00 -36.35
C LYS A 2 -2.46 -10.38 -35.23
N ARG A 3 -1.59 -9.42 -35.57
CA ARG A 3 -0.84 -8.59 -34.62
C ARG A 3 -1.24 -7.11 -34.51
N PRO A 4 -2.41 -6.61 -35.02
CA PRO A 4 -2.72 -5.19 -34.89
C PRO A 4 -3.35 -4.80 -33.56
N PHE A 5 -4.01 -5.73 -32.83
CA PHE A 5 -4.76 -5.39 -31.62
C PHE A 5 -3.84 -4.98 -30.45
N ILE A 6 -2.79 -5.75 -30.18
CA ILE A 6 -1.84 -5.46 -29.08
C ILE A 6 -1.05 -4.16 -29.35
N ILE A 7 -0.66 -3.91 -30.60
CA ILE A 7 0.07 -2.68 -30.99
C ILE A 7 -0.85 -1.46 -30.86
N ASN A 8 -2.14 -1.58 -31.19
CA ASN A 8 -3.08 -0.48 -31.04
C ASN A 8 -3.42 -0.21 -29.58
N VAL A 9 -3.52 -1.23 -28.73
CA VAL A 9 -3.67 -1.08 -27.27
C VAL A 9 -2.43 -0.41 -26.68
N LEU A 10 -1.23 -0.85 -27.02
CA LEU A 10 0.01 -0.19 -26.60
C LEU A 10 0.13 1.25 -27.11
N ARG A 11 -0.29 1.54 -28.34
CA ARG A 11 -0.33 2.93 -28.86
C ARG A 11 -1.37 3.79 -28.14
N LEU A 12 -2.51 3.24 -27.77
CA LEU A 12 -3.52 3.97 -26.96
C LEU A 12 -2.96 4.31 -25.58
N PHE A 13 -2.23 3.40 -24.96
CA PHE A 13 -1.53 3.62 -23.68
C PHE A 13 -0.36 4.62 -23.80
N MET A 14 0.30 4.70 -24.95
CA MET A 14 1.42 5.64 -25.18
C MET A 14 0.99 7.03 -25.66
N SER A 15 -0.27 7.24 -26.04
CA SER A 15 -0.76 8.51 -26.60
C SER A 15 -1.65 9.31 -25.66
N LYS A 16 -2.01 8.78 -24.49
CA LYS A 16 -2.79 9.45 -23.47
C LYS A 16 -1.87 9.80 -22.32
N ASP A 17 -1.94 11.02 -21.82
CA ASP A 17 -1.34 11.38 -20.54
C ASP A 17 -2.06 10.61 -19.44
N LEU A 18 -1.59 9.38 -19.17
CA LEU A 18 -2.21 8.47 -18.21
C LEU A 18 -2.13 9.06 -16.81
N ASN A 19 -3.25 9.18 -16.16
CA ASN A 19 -3.31 9.59 -14.77
C ASN A 19 -3.09 8.37 -13.87
N VAL A 20 -1.93 8.33 -13.20
CA VAL A 20 -1.49 7.18 -12.41
C VAL A 20 -1.59 7.48 -10.93
N GLY A 21 -2.18 6.55 -10.16
CA GLY A 21 -2.15 6.52 -8.71
C GLY A 21 -1.22 5.42 -8.22
N ILE A 22 -0.35 5.71 -7.26
CA ILE A 22 0.53 4.74 -6.58
C ILE A 22 0.05 4.58 -5.16
N VAL A 23 -0.22 3.34 -4.73
CA VAL A 23 -0.75 3.03 -3.39
C VAL A 23 0.23 2.16 -2.63
N ALA A 24 0.68 2.62 -1.47
CA ALA A 24 1.57 1.92 -0.56
C ALA A 24 0.82 1.48 0.71
N ASP A 25 1.29 0.43 1.38
CA ASP A 25 0.74 0.05 2.69
C ASP A 25 1.02 1.14 3.72
N TRP A 26 2.28 1.47 3.94
CA TRP A 26 2.72 2.57 4.79
C TRP A 26 4.09 3.09 4.33
N LEU A 27 4.38 4.34 4.65
CA LEU A 27 5.62 5.02 4.32
C LEU A 27 6.25 5.54 5.62
N VAL A 28 7.17 4.75 6.21
CA VAL A 28 7.77 5.07 7.51
C VAL A 28 9.29 5.08 7.45
N THR A 29 9.87 4.14 6.73
CA THR A 29 11.33 3.97 6.57
C THR A 29 11.61 3.51 5.16
N TYR A 30 12.68 3.97 4.53
CA TYR A 30 13.09 3.51 3.22
C TYR A 30 13.69 2.10 3.30
N ALA A 31 12.93 1.10 2.86
CA ALA A 31 13.29 -0.31 2.89
C ALA A 31 12.98 -1.00 1.53
N GLY A 32 12.69 -2.30 1.53
CA GLY A 32 12.50 -3.08 0.30
C GLY A 32 11.28 -2.68 -0.52
N SER A 33 10.12 -2.49 0.13
CA SER A 33 8.87 -2.08 -0.53
C SER A 33 8.95 -0.67 -1.09
N GLU A 34 9.64 0.22 -0.39
CA GLU A 34 9.81 1.61 -0.78
C GLU A 34 10.69 1.76 -2.02
N LYS A 35 11.62 0.82 -2.27
CA LYS A 35 12.39 0.77 -3.52
C LYS A 35 11.47 0.55 -4.74
N VAL A 36 10.48 -0.33 -4.62
CA VAL A 36 9.50 -0.56 -5.70
C VAL A 36 8.65 0.68 -5.95
N ILE A 37 8.23 1.36 -4.88
CA ILE A 37 7.47 2.62 -4.99
C ILE A 37 8.32 3.70 -5.68
N LYS A 38 9.61 3.78 -5.35
CA LYS A 38 10.55 4.70 -6.00
C LYS A 38 10.61 4.45 -7.50
N GLU A 39 10.76 3.18 -7.94
CA GLU A 39 10.76 2.83 -9.37
C GLU A 39 9.44 3.21 -10.04
N PHE A 40 8.29 3.03 -9.37
CA PHE A 40 7.00 3.48 -9.90
C PHE A 40 6.94 5.00 -10.07
N ILE A 41 7.51 5.76 -9.12
CA ILE A 41 7.58 7.23 -9.20
C ILE A 41 8.52 7.68 -10.32
N GLU A 42 9.62 6.95 -10.57
CA GLU A 42 10.54 7.24 -11.67
C GLU A 42 9.89 6.99 -13.03
N LEU A 43 9.11 5.91 -13.14
CA LEU A 43 8.35 5.59 -14.36
C LEU A 43 7.20 6.60 -14.61
N TYR A 44 6.54 7.05 -13.53
CA TYR A 44 5.39 7.95 -13.58
C TYR A 44 5.61 9.16 -12.65
N PRO A 45 6.45 10.14 -13.07
CA PRO A 45 6.81 11.27 -12.20
C PRO A 45 5.61 12.12 -11.75
N ASN A 46 4.53 12.15 -12.54
CA ASN A 46 3.31 12.90 -12.24
C ASN A 46 2.29 12.09 -11.42
N ALA A 47 2.57 10.83 -11.08
CA ALA A 47 1.66 9.99 -10.31
C ALA A 47 1.35 10.58 -8.94
N SER A 48 0.09 10.44 -8.52
CA SER A 48 -0.33 10.72 -7.15
C SER A 48 0.07 9.57 -6.23
N LEU A 49 0.55 9.87 -5.02
CA LEU A 49 0.97 8.89 -4.05
C LEU A 49 -0.06 8.78 -2.92
N TYR A 50 -0.40 7.57 -2.52
CA TYR A 50 -1.36 7.25 -1.45
C TYR A 50 -0.75 6.23 -0.49
N SER A 51 -1.12 6.32 0.78
CA SER A 51 -0.65 5.37 1.80
C SER A 51 -1.56 5.38 3.02
N VAL A 52 -1.57 4.30 3.81
CA VAL A 52 -2.26 4.30 5.10
C VAL A 52 -1.71 5.39 6.01
N VAL A 53 -0.39 5.48 6.12
CA VAL A 53 0.33 6.53 6.88
C VAL A 53 1.60 6.96 6.14
N ASP A 54 2.03 8.20 6.31
CA ASP A 54 3.26 8.76 5.76
C ASP A 54 4.05 9.50 6.85
N TYR A 55 5.08 8.86 7.35
CA TYR A 55 5.99 9.38 8.38
C TYR A 55 7.46 9.35 7.92
N LEU A 56 7.70 9.30 6.60
CA LEU A 56 9.07 9.35 6.04
C LEU A 56 9.83 10.57 6.55
N SER A 57 11.11 10.37 6.81
CA SER A 57 12.04 11.47 7.05
C SER A 57 12.20 12.34 5.80
N GLU A 58 12.59 13.60 5.95
CA GLU A 58 12.83 14.46 4.79
C GLU A 58 13.98 13.93 3.91
N SER A 59 14.97 13.26 4.48
CA SER A 59 16.05 12.60 3.73
C SER A 59 15.52 11.45 2.87
N ASP A 60 14.67 10.58 3.43
CA ASP A 60 14.08 9.48 2.68
C ASP A 60 13.10 9.99 1.62
N ARG A 61 12.40 11.09 1.92
CA ARG A 61 11.44 11.72 1.00
C ARG A 61 12.09 12.24 -0.27
N GLN A 62 13.35 12.65 -0.23
CA GLN A 62 14.10 13.04 -1.43
C GLN A 62 14.18 11.89 -2.44
N LEU A 63 14.22 10.64 -1.98
CA LEU A 63 14.22 9.46 -2.84
C LEU A 63 12.90 9.26 -3.60
N PHE A 64 11.83 9.94 -3.18
CA PHE A 64 10.51 9.98 -3.81
C PHE A 64 10.24 11.30 -4.53
N ASN A 65 11.30 12.01 -4.97
CA ASN A 65 11.19 13.33 -5.60
C ASN A 65 10.41 14.35 -4.75
N GLY A 66 10.54 14.26 -3.42
CA GLY A 66 9.83 15.14 -2.49
C GLY A 66 8.33 14.87 -2.34
N LYS A 67 7.78 13.81 -2.98
CA LYS A 67 6.33 13.51 -2.94
C LYS A 67 5.88 13.19 -1.52
N ARG A 68 4.68 13.66 -1.20
CA ARG A 68 3.93 13.31 0.02
C ARG A 68 2.71 12.49 -0.35
N ALA A 69 2.41 11.46 0.45
CA ALA A 69 1.23 10.65 0.21
C ALA A 69 -0.03 11.32 0.74
N THR A 70 -1.13 11.18 0.00
CA THR A 70 -2.46 11.31 0.58
C THR A 70 -2.69 10.13 1.51
N THR A 71 -2.97 10.40 2.78
CA THR A 71 -3.04 9.38 3.82
C THR A 71 -4.47 9.13 4.29
N THR A 72 -4.68 8.01 4.97
CA THR A 72 -5.98 7.66 5.57
C THR A 72 -6.18 8.34 6.91
N PHE A 73 -7.37 8.14 7.52
CA PHE A 73 -7.67 8.62 8.87
C PHE A 73 -6.71 8.09 9.94
N ILE A 74 -6.06 6.94 9.70
CA ILE A 74 -5.10 6.33 10.64
C ILE A 74 -3.91 7.25 10.89
N GLN A 75 -3.52 8.09 9.93
CA GLN A 75 -2.46 9.10 10.07
C GLN A 75 -2.64 9.96 11.33
N ASN A 76 -3.88 10.29 11.65
CA ASN A 76 -4.24 11.21 12.73
C ASN A 76 -4.68 10.50 14.02
N MET A 77 -4.60 9.18 14.07
CA MET A 77 -4.97 8.39 15.25
C MET A 77 -3.93 8.56 16.38
N PRO A 78 -4.35 8.43 17.66
CA PRO A 78 -3.44 8.55 18.79
C PRO A 78 -2.25 7.59 18.68
N PHE A 79 -1.04 8.12 18.90
CA PHE A 79 0.22 7.33 18.82
C PHE A 79 0.52 6.67 17.46
N ALA A 80 -0.22 6.97 16.39
CA ALA A 80 -0.04 6.34 15.08
C ALA A 80 1.41 6.45 14.59
N LYS A 81 2.07 7.60 14.76
CA LYS A 81 3.48 7.78 14.36
C LYS A 81 4.43 6.72 14.94
N LYS A 82 4.18 6.24 16.16
CA LYS A 82 5.04 5.25 16.84
C LYS A 82 4.46 3.84 16.82
N LYS A 83 3.15 3.69 16.62
CA LYS A 83 2.42 2.43 16.85
C LYS A 83 1.35 2.17 15.78
N TYR A 84 1.55 2.66 14.52
CA TYR A 84 0.60 2.47 13.42
C TYR A 84 0.22 0.99 13.22
N GLN A 85 1.15 0.07 13.45
CA GLN A 85 0.91 -1.37 13.34
C GLN A 85 -0.21 -1.90 14.25
N LYS A 86 -0.50 -1.20 15.37
CA LYS A 86 -1.63 -1.55 16.24
C LYS A 86 -2.99 -1.30 15.59
N TYR A 87 -3.02 -0.50 14.54
CA TYR A 87 -4.21 -0.21 13.74
C TYR A 87 -4.38 -1.17 12.54
N LEU A 88 -3.56 -2.22 12.46
CA LEU A 88 -3.64 -3.21 11.38
C LEU A 88 -5.08 -3.73 11.13
N PRO A 89 -5.90 -4.03 12.16
CA PRO A 89 -7.28 -4.46 11.95
C PRO A 89 -8.19 -3.40 11.28
N LEU A 90 -7.85 -2.11 11.37
CA LEU A 90 -8.60 -1.02 10.72
C LEU A 90 -8.04 -0.63 9.35
N MET A 91 -6.84 -1.10 9.01
CA MET A 91 -6.19 -0.72 7.75
C MET A 91 -6.95 -1.16 6.49
N PRO A 92 -7.61 -2.34 6.43
CA PRO A 92 -8.45 -2.69 5.27
C PRO A 92 -9.54 -1.66 5.03
N LEU A 93 -10.29 -1.28 6.06
CA LEU A 93 -11.31 -0.23 5.96
C LEU A 93 -10.71 1.12 5.56
N ALA A 94 -9.54 1.45 6.10
CA ALA A 94 -8.89 2.71 5.82
C ALA A 94 -8.42 2.82 4.36
N ILE A 95 -7.85 1.74 3.79
CA ILE A 95 -7.36 1.74 2.41
C ILE A 95 -8.51 1.83 1.40
N GLU A 96 -9.66 1.22 1.70
CA GLU A 96 -10.88 1.27 0.88
C GLU A 96 -11.47 2.69 0.78
N GLN A 97 -11.17 3.58 1.75
CA GLN A 97 -11.64 4.96 1.74
C GLN A 97 -10.76 5.91 0.93
N LEU A 98 -9.62 5.47 0.41
CA LEU A 98 -8.81 6.28 -0.47
C LEU A 98 -9.51 6.48 -1.81
N ASP A 99 -9.75 7.72 -2.18
CA ASP A 99 -10.32 8.05 -3.46
C ASP A 99 -9.25 8.06 -4.56
N VAL A 100 -9.22 6.99 -5.32
CA VAL A 100 -8.35 6.80 -6.49
C VAL A 100 -9.14 6.89 -7.82
N SER A 101 -10.40 7.29 -7.78
CA SER A 101 -11.32 7.27 -8.93
C SER A 101 -10.86 8.11 -10.13
N LYS A 102 -10.04 9.12 -9.89
CA LYS A 102 -9.50 10.02 -10.94
C LYS A 102 -8.36 9.41 -11.77
N HIS A 103 -7.87 8.22 -11.41
CA HIS A 103 -6.74 7.59 -12.08
C HIS A 103 -7.17 6.57 -13.12
N ASP A 104 -6.48 6.53 -14.27
CA ASP A 104 -6.66 5.51 -15.30
C ASP A 104 -5.98 4.19 -14.87
N ILE A 105 -4.83 4.32 -14.18
CA ILE A 105 -4.04 3.19 -13.67
C ILE A 105 -3.78 3.38 -12.16
N VAL A 106 -3.98 2.30 -11.41
CA VAL A 106 -3.61 2.22 -9.99
C VAL A 106 -2.52 1.17 -9.82
N LEU A 107 -1.36 1.58 -9.33
CA LEU A 107 -0.24 0.70 -9.02
C LEU A 107 -0.17 0.51 -7.51
N SER A 108 -0.36 -0.69 -6.99
CA SER A 108 -0.22 -0.95 -5.56
C SER A 108 1.04 -1.76 -5.24
N SER A 109 1.80 -1.32 -4.23
CA SER A 109 2.94 -2.05 -3.66
C SER A 109 2.51 -2.60 -2.31
N SER A 110 2.19 -3.90 -2.26
CA SER A 110 1.45 -4.50 -1.14
C SER A 110 2.16 -5.69 -0.50
N HIS A 111 2.39 -5.58 0.79
CA HIS A 111 2.70 -6.70 1.68
C HIS A 111 1.60 -6.91 2.73
N ALA A 112 0.65 -5.98 2.83
CA ALA A 112 -0.49 -6.02 3.75
C ALA A 112 -1.82 -5.69 3.05
N VAL A 113 -2.18 -4.42 2.94
CA VAL A 113 -3.55 -3.97 2.64
C VAL A 113 -3.70 -3.17 1.35
N SER A 114 -2.64 -2.56 0.80
CA SER A 114 -2.74 -1.62 -0.32
C SER A 114 -3.35 -2.22 -1.59
N LYS A 115 -3.25 -3.55 -1.78
CA LYS A 115 -3.94 -4.29 -2.86
C LYS A 115 -5.46 -4.29 -2.73
N GLY A 116 -6.00 -3.94 -1.55
CA GLY A 116 -7.43 -3.84 -1.27
C GLY A 116 -8.03 -2.46 -1.57
N VAL A 117 -7.27 -1.53 -2.16
CA VAL A 117 -7.83 -0.24 -2.60
C VAL A 117 -8.95 -0.47 -3.63
N LEU A 118 -10.06 0.24 -3.46
CA LEU A 118 -11.22 0.11 -4.36
C LEU A 118 -10.96 0.85 -5.67
N THR A 119 -11.15 0.15 -6.78
CA THR A 119 -11.02 0.71 -8.13
C THR A 119 -12.32 0.56 -8.91
N GLY A 120 -12.59 1.48 -9.82
CA GLY A 120 -13.74 1.42 -10.72
C GLY A 120 -13.54 0.45 -11.90
N PRO A 121 -14.63 0.15 -12.64
CA PRO A 121 -14.59 -0.81 -13.74
C PRO A 121 -13.72 -0.37 -14.93
N ASP A 122 -13.49 0.93 -15.10
CA ASP A 122 -12.70 1.51 -16.19
C ASP A 122 -11.23 1.78 -15.81
N GLN A 123 -10.82 1.36 -14.60
CA GLN A 123 -9.46 1.53 -14.09
C GLN A 123 -8.66 0.23 -14.20
N LEU A 124 -7.39 0.33 -14.56
CA LEU A 124 -6.47 -0.80 -14.49
C LEU A 124 -5.77 -0.81 -13.13
N HIS A 125 -6.00 -1.85 -12.31
CA HIS A 125 -5.27 -2.05 -11.07
C HIS A 125 -4.19 -3.10 -11.26
N ILE A 126 -2.93 -2.71 -11.02
CA ILE A 126 -1.77 -3.61 -11.05
C ILE A 126 -1.15 -3.64 -9.65
N SER A 127 -1.09 -4.82 -9.05
CA SER A 127 -0.52 -4.99 -7.70
C SER A 127 0.83 -5.71 -7.75
N TYR A 128 1.87 -5.06 -7.22
CA TYR A 128 3.13 -5.71 -6.90
C TYR A 128 3.03 -6.28 -5.48
N VAL A 129 2.86 -7.59 -5.39
CA VAL A 129 2.67 -8.29 -4.12
C VAL A 129 4.03 -8.75 -3.59
N HIS A 130 4.45 -8.18 -2.46
CA HIS A 130 5.62 -8.63 -1.69
C HIS A 130 5.31 -9.89 -0.88
N SER A 131 6.32 -10.44 -0.24
CA SER A 131 6.10 -11.49 0.76
C SER A 131 5.09 -11.02 1.81
N PRO A 132 4.07 -11.82 2.14
CA PRO A 132 3.09 -11.46 3.14
C PRO A 132 3.75 -11.14 4.50
N ILE A 133 3.03 -10.41 5.34
CA ILE A 133 3.47 -10.07 6.70
C ILE A 133 3.69 -11.37 7.48
N ARG A 134 4.96 -11.77 7.68
CA ARG A 134 5.31 -13.05 8.31
C ARG A 134 4.74 -13.21 9.72
N TYR A 135 4.66 -12.15 10.50
CA TYR A 135 4.12 -12.22 11.86
C TYR A 135 2.61 -12.52 11.90
N ALA A 136 1.87 -12.26 10.81
CA ALA A 136 0.45 -12.60 10.74
C ALA A 136 0.20 -14.02 10.23
N TRP A 137 1.11 -14.58 9.40
CA TRP A 137 0.91 -15.87 8.73
C TRP A 137 1.82 -16.98 9.28
N ASP A 138 3.14 -16.82 9.11
CA ASP A 138 4.07 -17.91 9.39
C ASP A 138 4.54 -17.96 10.86
N LEU A 139 4.65 -16.80 11.50
CA LEU A 139 5.23 -16.64 12.82
C LEU A 139 4.24 -16.12 13.87
N GLN A 140 2.93 -16.24 13.60
CA GLN A 140 1.86 -15.74 14.49
C GLN A 140 2.04 -16.22 15.93
N HIS A 141 2.26 -17.51 16.13
CA HIS A 141 2.42 -18.09 17.46
C HIS A 141 3.66 -17.57 18.19
N GLN A 142 4.77 -17.39 17.47
CA GLN A 142 6.00 -16.85 18.04
C GLN A 142 5.82 -15.40 18.47
N TYR A 143 5.26 -14.55 17.60
CA TYR A 143 5.03 -13.13 17.91
C TYR A 143 3.99 -12.93 19.02
N LEU A 144 2.93 -13.76 19.08
CA LEU A 144 1.96 -13.72 20.18
C LEU A 144 2.61 -14.09 21.51
N LYS A 145 3.52 -15.07 21.52
CA LYS A 145 4.28 -15.47 22.70
C LYS A 145 5.26 -14.38 23.14
N GLU A 146 6.04 -13.81 22.21
CA GLU A 146 6.98 -12.70 22.47
C GLU A 146 6.26 -11.42 22.96
N ALA A 147 5.04 -11.19 22.47
CA ALA A 147 4.19 -10.08 22.90
C ALA A 147 3.44 -10.33 24.22
N GLY A 148 3.58 -11.52 24.83
CA GLY A 148 2.85 -11.92 26.05
C GLY A 148 1.35 -12.05 25.83
N MET A 149 0.90 -12.33 24.60
CA MET A 149 -0.49 -12.45 24.18
C MET A 149 -0.83 -13.88 23.70
N ASP A 150 -0.12 -14.88 24.21
CA ASP A 150 -0.31 -16.29 23.85
C ASP A 150 -1.41 -16.97 24.66
N SER A 151 -1.83 -16.38 25.79
CA SER A 151 -2.80 -16.96 26.73
C SER A 151 -3.86 -15.96 27.19
N GLY A 152 -4.98 -16.49 27.69
CA GLY A 152 -6.11 -15.72 28.23
C GLY A 152 -6.98 -15.05 27.15
N VAL A 153 -7.89 -14.18 27.58
CA VAL A 153 -8.86 -13.46 26.72
C VAL A 153 -8.16 -12.60 25.64
N LYS A 154 -6.99 -12.01 25.99
CA LYS A 154 -6.19 -11.22 25.05
C LYS A 154 -5.63 -12.09 23.92
N GLY A 155 -5.19 -13.31 24.22
CA GLY A 155 -4.70 -14.27 23.24
C GLY A 155 -5.81 -14.77 22.32
N LEU A 156 -7.01 -15.00 22.83
CA LEU A 156 -8.18 -15.41 22.04
C LEU A 156 -8.59 -14.31 21.06
N LEU A 157 -8.67 -13.06 21.53
CA LEU A 157 -8.97 -11.87 20.69
C LEU A 157 -7.90 -11.64 19.63
N ALA A 158 -6.62 -11.75 19.98
CA ALA A 158 -5.53 -11.57 19.03
C ALA A 158 -5.56 -12.65 17.93
N LYS A 159 -5.81 -13.91 18.30
CA LYS A 159 -5.97 -15.00 17.32
C LYS A 159 -7.18 -14.79 16.42
N TRP A 160 -8.30 -14.34 16.96
CA TRP A 160 -9.52 -14.06 16.17
C TRP A 160 -9.33 -12.90 15.18
N LEU A 161 -8.57 -11.86 15.56
CA LEU A 161 -8.29 -10.70 14.69
C LEU A 161 -7.26 -11.00 13.58
N LEU A 162 -6.46 -12.07 13.73
CA LEU A 162 -5.41 -12.46 12.79
C LEU A 162 -5.84 -13.63 11.88
N HIS A 163 -7.04 -14.18 12.08
CA HIS A 163 -7.70 -15.17 11.22
C HIS A 163 -8.71 -14.51 10.30
#